data_989da89c50f45e1d5d08bd2b7290609f
#
_entry.id   989da89c50f45e1d5d08bd2b7290609f
#
_cell.length_a   1.000
_cell.length_b   1.000
_cell.length_c   1.000
_cell.angle_alpha   90.00
_cell.angle_beta   90.00
_cell.angle_gamma   90.00
#
_symmetry.space_group_name_H-M   'P 1'
#
loop_
_entity.id
_entity.type
_entity.pdbx_description
1 polymer ?
#
loop_
_entity_poly.entity_id
_entity_poly.type
_entity_poly.pdbx_seq_one_letter_code
_entity_poly.pdbx_strand_id
1 'polypeptide(L)'
;MVVEFLHGDSGVGVPPAVNWHCEATCNYGCKFCYARFTEQQLLPRMTEAEGIVLLRSVSEAGVAKVNFVGGEPMLHPHLRAWIVEAKRLGMTTSIVSNGTRMTRKWLEEMTPYLDWLGLSIDASNDALHAAMGRGRRGELQNNTSRHLERCREVIQYAKELGYGIKLNTVVSSVNAMDDMSELVRQWRPHRWKIFQALPIAGENDDEMASLEVSPSLFTSYVSRHQRLLRDCTDVDIVGEDNDAMRGTYAMIDPLGLVYTNAEGRYLFSSSPVHLIGFQQAWDQVSGGWSREQFVERDGNWDWTPPSESLDPQQHERYPARKGEASA
;
A
#
# COMPACT_ATOMS: atom_id res chain seq x y z
N MET A 1 18.39 -17.48 13.23
CA MET A 1 18.67 -18.67 12.37
C MET A 1 18.41 -18.21 10.94
N VAL A 2 19.48 -17.97 10.17
CA VAL A 2 19.37 -17.53 8.76
C VAL A 2 18.94 -18.73 7.94
N VAL A 3 17.76 -18.67 7.36
CA VAL A 3 17.27 -19.70 6.43
C VAL A 3 17.83 -19.37 5.07
N GLU A 4 18.85 -20.09 4.64
CA GLU A 4 19.32 -20.10 3.26
C GLU A 4 18.31 -20.83 2.38
N PHE A 5 17.63 -20.10 1.51
CA PHE A 5 16.83 -20.67 0.44
C PHE A 5 17.69 -20.92 -0.80
N LEU A 6 18.07 -22.18 -0.98
CA LEU A 6 18.62 -22.68 -2.24
C LEU A 6 17.46 -23.13 -3.12
N HIS A 7 17.09 -22.38 -4.14
CA HIS A 7 16.30 -22.87 -5.27
C HIS A 7 16.85 -22.30 -6.58
N GLY A 8 16.83 -23.13 -7.59
CA GLY A 8 17.52 -23.04 -8.86
C GLY A 8 17.28 -21.78 -9.67
N ASP A 9 18.32 -21.38 -10.26
CA ASP A 9 18.75 -20.23 -10.99
C ASP A 9 17.86 -19.84 -12.19
N SER A 10 16.99 -18.86 -11.97
CA SER A 10 16.55 -17.89 -12.98
C SER A 10 16.86 -16.48 -12.47
N GLY A 11 18.12 -16.10 -12.35
CA GLY A 11 18.68 -14.75 -12.18
C GLY A 11 17.97 -13.66 -11.35
N VAL A 12 16.66 -13.69 -11.17
CA VAL A 12 15.86 -12.71 -10.42
C VAL A 12 15.02 -13.44 -9.37
N GLY A 13 15.41 -13.31 -8.11
CA GLY A 13 14.71 -13.97 -6.99
C GLY A 13 13.27 -13.47 -6.80
N VAL A 14 12.46 -14.22 -6.04
CA VAL A 14 11.11 -13.82 -5.66
C VAL A 14 11.13 -12.53 -4.82
N PRO A 15 10.25 -11.55 -5.10
CA PRO A 15 10.17 -10.34 -4.30
C PRO A 15 9.68 -10.67 -2.88
N PRO A 16 10.26 -10.09 -1.82
CA PRO A 16 9.85 -10.39 -0.46
C PRO A 16 8.47 -9.82 -0.10
N ALA A 17 7.98 -8.86 -0.89
CA ALA A 17 6.68 -8.22 -0.70
C ALA A 17 5.98 -7.96 -2.04
N VAL A 18 4.66 -8.11 -2.06
CA VAL A 18 3.82 -7.75 -3.20
C VAL A 18 2.75 -6.72 -2.83
N ASN A 19 2.43 -5.83 -3.76
CA ASN A 19 1.27 -4.96 -3.69
C ASN A 19 0.14 -5.59 -4.53
N TRP A 20 -0.91 -6.06 -3.89
CA TRP A 20 -2.07 -6.56 -4.62
C TRP A 20 -3.15 -5.47 -4.72
N HIS A 21 -3.35 -4.97 -5.94
CA HIS A 21 -4.43 -4.05 -6.29
C HIS A 21 -5.74 -4.83 -6.43
N CYS A 22 -6.30 -5.26 -5.31
CA CYS A 22 -7.41 -6.20 -5.26
C CYS A 22 -8.77 -5.61 -5.69
N GLU A 23 -8.86 -4.30 -5.87
CA GLU A 23 -10.08 -3.59 -6.31
C GLU A 23 -9.73 -2.56 -7.37
N ALA A 24 -10.43 -2.58 -8.50
CA ALA A 24 -10.23 -1.63 -9.59
C ALA A 24 -10.91 -0.28 -9.32
N THR A 25 -12.06 -0.28 -8.63
CA THR A 25 -12.85 0.93 -8.41
C THR A 25 -12.35 1.74 -7.23
N CYS A 26 -12.55 3.06 -7.29
CA CYS A 26 -12.27 3.96 -6.18
C CYS A 26 -13.41 4.96 -5.99
N ASN A 27 -13.68 5.31 -4.74
CA ASN A 27 -14.65 6.35 -4.38
C ASN A 27 -14.04 7.75 -4.29
N TYR A 28 -12.74 7.89 -4.63
CA TYR A 28 -12.01 9.14 -4.80
C TYR A 28 -11.61 9.34 -6.27
N GLY A 29 -11.22 10.57 -6.62
CA GLY A 29 -10.79 10.94 -7.97
C GLY A 29 -9.44 11.64 -7.98
N CYS A 30 -8.42 11.07 -7.29
CA CYS A 30 -7.09 11.67 -7.21
C CYS A 30 -6.47 11.82 -8.61
N LYS A 31 -6.09 13.04 -8.96
CA LYS A 31 -5.58 13.38 -10.30
C LYS A 31 -4.26 12.70 -10.65
N PHE A 32 -3.40 12.50 -9.66
CA PHE A 32 -2.10 11.82 -9.79
C PHE A 32 -2.17 10.29 -9.71
N CYS A 33 -3.38 9.71 -9.61
CA CYS A 33 -3.51 8.27 -9.38
C CYS A 33 -2.89 7.46 -10.53
N TYR A 34 -1.89 6.63 -10.21
CA TYR A 34 -1.23 5.74 -11.15
C TYR A 34 -1.94 4.40 -11.31
N ALA A 35 -2.90 4.07 -10.44
CA ALA A 35 -3.62 2.80 -10.40
C ALA A 35 -5.10 3.01 -10.70
N ARG A 36 -5.43 3.51 -11.89
CA ARG A 36 -6.80 3.80 -12.30
C ARG A 36 -7.56 2.57 -12.75
N PHE A 37 -6.88 1.62 -13.41
CA PHE A 37 -7.48 0.36 -13.87
C PHE A 37 -8.79 0.53 -14.63
N THR A 38 -8.86 1.53 -15.52
CA THR A 38 -10.11 1.94 -16.16
C THR A 38 -10.80 0.81 -16.93
N GLU A 39 -10.01 -0.03 -17.60
CA GLU A 39 -10.54 -1.19 -18.34
C GLU A 39 -11.00 -2.31 -17.39
N GLN A 40 -10.23 -2.57 -16.31
CA GLN A 40 -10.54 -3.60 -15.32
C GLN A 40 -11.81 -3.28 -14.52
N GLN A 41 -12.18 -1.99 -14.38
CA GLN A 41 -13.45 -1.61 -13.74
C GLN A 41 -14.69 -2.12 -14.48
N LEU A 42 -14.56 -2.43 -15.76
CA LEU A 42 -15.64 -2.95 -16.61
C LEU A 42 -15.77 -4.47 -16.56
N LEU A 43 -14.82 -5.15 -15.93
CA LEU A 43 -14.76 -6.60 -15.85
C LEU A 43 -15.29 -7.11 -14.51
N PRO A 44 -15.71 -8.40 -14.44
CA PRO A 44 -16.09 -9.01 -13.17
C PRO A 44 -14.97 -8.93 -12.14
N ARG A 45 -15.33 -8.63 -10.91
CA ARG A 45 -14.40 -8.69 -9.78
C ARG A 45 -13.96 -10.13 -9.53
N MET A 46 -12.74 -10.28 -9.03
CA MET A 46 -12.21 -11.58 -8.56
C MET A 46 -13.09 -12.14 -7.45
N THR A 47 -13.40 -13.41 -7.51
CA THR A 47 -14.16 -14.12 -6.49
C THR A 47 -13.31 -14.39 -5.25
N GLU A 48 -13.96 -14.67 -4.12
CA GLU A 48 -13.25 -15.03 -2.89
C GLU A 48 -12.32 -16.23 -3.10
N ALA A 49 -12.79 -17.26 -3.79
CA ALA A 49 -12.02 -18.48 -4.05
C ALA A 49 -10.78 -18.23 -4.91
N GLU A 50 -10.89 -17.44 -5.97
CA GLU A 50 -9.75 -17.06 -6.83
C GLU A 50 -8.70 -16.28 -6.03
N GLY A 51 -9.11 -15.33 -5.18
CA GLY A 51 -8.19 -14.58 -4.33
C GLY A 51 -7.51 -15.45 -3.27
N ILE A 52 -8.19 -16.46 -2.73
CA ILE A 52 -7.58 -17.44 -1.83
C ILE A 52 -6.52 -18.28 -2.58
N VAL A 53 -6.82 -18.76 -3.78
CA VAL A 53 -5.86 -19.50 -4.61
C VAL A 53 -4.65 -18.62 -4.94
N LEU A 54 -4.86 -17.35 -5.31
CA LEU A 54 -3.81 -16.37 -5.54
C LEU A 54 -2.90 -16.22 -4.32
N LEU A 55 -3.46 -16.00 -3.13
CA LEU A 55 -2.69 -15.79 -1.90
C LEU A 55 -1.86 -17.03 -1.51
N ARG A 56 -2.41 -18.23 -1.68
CA ARG A 56 -1.68 -19.48 -1.46
C ARG A 56 -0.47 -19.57 -2.39
N SER A 57 -0.67 -19.32 -3.66
CA SER A 57 0.42 -19.35 -4.63
C SER A 57 1.50 -18.30 -4.37
N VAL A 58 1.11 -17.09 -3.93
CA VAL A 58 2.04 -16.03 -3.50
C VAL A 58 2.86 -16.46 -2.28
N SER A 59 2.21 -17.07 -1.28
CA SER A 59 2.88 -17.59 -0.08
C SER A 59 3.80 -18.77 -0.38
N GLU A 60 3.36 -19.72 -1.21
CA GLU A 60 4.16 -20.89 -1.63
C GLU A 60 5.42 -20.48 -2.41
N ALA A 61 5.38 -19.38 -3.14
CA ALA A 61 6.54 -18.82 -3.82
C ALA A 61 7.55 -18.15 -2.85
N GLY A 62 7.21 -17.99 -1.57
CA GLY A 62 8.10 -17.42 -0.54
C GLY A 62 7.95 -15.91 -0.34
N VAL A 63 6.89 -15.29 -0.83
CA VAL A 63 6.56 -13.89 -0.53
C VAL A 63 6.17 -13.77 0.95
N ALA A 64 6.88 -12.93 1.68
CA ALA A 64 6.70 -12.78 3.14
C ALA A 64 5.63 -11.74 3.52
N LYS A 65 5.26 -10.85 2.59
CA LYS A 65 4.32 -9.76 2.86
C LYS A 65 3.39 -9.49 1.70
N VAL A 66 2.12 -9.28 2.01
CA VAL A 66 1.14 -8.74 1.06
C VAL A 66 0.61 -7.40 1.54
N ASN A 67 0.58 -6.43 0.63
CA ASN A 67 0.00 -5.12 0.84
C ASN A 67 -1.28 -5.01 -0.01
N PHE A 68 -2.43 -5.04 0.62
CA PHE A 68 -3.72 -4.88 -0.04
C PHE A 68 -3.92 -3.41 -0.43
N VAL A 69 -3.93 -3.17 -1.71
CA VAL A 69 -4.12 -1.86 -2.34
C VAL A 69 -5.16 -1.97 -3.45
N GLY A 70 -5.33 -0.95 -4.27
CA GLY A 70 -6.24 -1.03 -5.40
C GLY A 70 -6.55 0.36 -5.92
N GLY A 71 -7.76 0.55 -6.43
CA GLY A 71 -8.43 1.81 -6.39
C GLY A 71 -8.69 2.16 -4.92
N GLU A 72 -9.72 1.57 -4.32
CA GLU A 72 -9.90 1.57 -2.86
C GLU A 72 -10.22 0.15 -2.38
N PRO A 73 -9.29 -0.53 -1.68
CA PRO A 73 -9.45 -1.95 -1.32
C PRO A 73 -10.67 -2.20 -0.43
N MET A 74 -11.06 -1.23 0.41
CA MET A 74 -12.24 -1.32 1.28
C MET A 74 -13.58 -1.38 0.52
N LEU A 75 -13.58 -1.25 -0.82
CA LEU A 75 -14.77 -1.44 -1.66
C LEU A 75 -14.96 -2.91 -2.07
N HIS A 76 -13.91 -3.74 -1.97
CA HIS A 76 -14.00 -5.14 -2.37
C HIS A 76 -14.73 -5.98 -1.31
N PRO A 77 -15.78 -6.74 -1.69
CA PRO A 77 -16.59 -7.49 -0.73
C PRO A 77 -15.81 -8.61 -0.01
N HIS A 78 -14.80 -9.19 -0.65
CA HIS A 78 -14.01 -10.31 -0.13
C HIS A 78 -12.70 -9.91 0.55
N LEU A 79 -12.41 -8.61 0.67
CA LEU A 79 -11.16 -8.12 1.27
C LEU A 79 -10.87 -8.75 2.65
N ARG A 80 -11.90 -8.85 3.51
CA ARG A 80 -11.73 -9.43 4.86
C ARG A 80 -11.26 -10.87 4.82
N ALA A 81 -11.89 -11.70 4.00
CA ALA A 81 -11.53 -13.11 3.82
C ALA A 81 -10.09 -13.26 3.34
N TRP A 82 -9.67 -12.40 2.43
CA TRP A 82 -8.30 -12.40 1.88
C TRP A 82 -7.24 -11.96 2.91
N ILE A 83 -7.52 -10.94 3.72
CA ILE A 83 -6.61 -10.53 4.80
C ILE A 83 -6.46 -11.67 5.82
N VAL A 84 -7.56 -12.31 6.22
CA VAL A 84 -7.55 -13.44 7.14
C VAL A 84 -6.75 -14.62 6.57
N GLU A 85 -6.95 -14.97 5.29
CA GLU A 85 -6.19 -16.05 4.65
C GLU A 85 -4.69 -15.70 4.54
N ALA A 86 -4.33 -14.48 4.14
CA ALA A 86 -2.94 -14.05 4.09
C ALA A 86 -2.23 -14.17 5.45
N LYS A 87 -2.91 -13.76 6.53
CA LYS A 87 -2.36 -13.91 7.89
C LYS A 87 -2.25 -15.37 8.30
N ARG A 88 -3.25 -16.20 7.96
CA ARG A 88 -3.22 -17.65 8.20
C ARG A 88 -2.07 -18.35 7.49
N LEU A 89 -1.67 -17.86 6.31
CA LEU A 89 -0.52 -18.33 5.56
C LEU A 89 0.83 -17.83 6.11
N GLY A 90 0.82 -17.07 7.21
CA GLY A 90 2.03 -16.55 7.86
C GLY A 90 2.62 -15.29 7.24
N MET A 91 1.92 -14.67 6.29
CA MET A 91 2.39 -13.42 5.70
C MET A 91 2.14 -12.22 6.60
N THR A 92 3.04 -11.25 6.58
CA THR A 92 2.75 -9.91 7.11
C THR A 92 1.69 -9.25 6.24
N THR A 93 0.64 -8.74 6.88
CA THR A 93 -0.50 -8.12 6.18
C THR A 93 -0.50 -6.61 6.34
N SER A 94 -0.73 -5.91 5.25
CA SER A 94 -0.81 -4.45 5.22
C SER A 94 -1.93 -4.02 4.28
N ILE A 95 -2.56 -2.90 4.58
CA ILE A 95 -3.53 -2.26 3.68
C ILE A 95 -3.14 -0.80 3.44
N VAL A 96 -3.35 -0.28 2.22
CA VAL A 96 -3.30 1.16 1.95
C VAL A 96 -4.67 1.62 1.47
N SER A 97 -5.23 2.59 2.15
CA SER A 97 -6.60 3.06 1.95
C SER A 97 -6.71 4.58 2.08
N ASN A 98 -7.77 5.12 1.50
CA ASN A 98 -8.19 6.49 1.74
C ASN A 98 -8.98 6.67 3.06
N GLY A 99 -9.17 5.62 3.83
CA GLY A 99 -9.81 5.62 5.14
C GLY A 99 -11.34 5.75 5.17
N THR A 100 -11.99 5.96 4.01
CA THR A 100 -13.42 6.32 3.98
C THR A 100 -14.38 5.25 4.51
N ARG A 101 -13.96 3.99 4.55
CA ARG A 101 -14.75 2.85 5.00
C ARG A 101 -14.16 2.14 6.22
N MET A 102 -13.04 2.63 6.77
CA MET A 102 -12.43 2.10 7.96
C MET A 102 -13.19 2.57 9.21
N THR A 103 -14.16 1.81 9.65
CA THR A 103 -14.89 2.08 10.90
C THR A 103 -14.15 1.46 12.09
N ARG A 104 -14.38 1.99 13.30
CA ARG A 104 -13.84 1.41 14.55
C ARG A 104 -14.16 -0.08 14.64
N LYS A 105 -15.41 -0.46 14.39
CA LYS A 105 -15.84 -1.87 14.42
C LYS A 105 -15.04 -2.74 13.45
N TRP A 106 -14.82 -2.26 12.21
CA TRP A 106 -14.03 -3.01 11.23
C TRP A 106 -12.59 -3.19 11.70
N LEU A 107 -11.98 -2.15 12.26
CA LEU A 107 -10.62 -2.21 12.81
C LEU A 107 -10.53 -3.18 13.99
N GLU A 108 -11.49 -3.12 14.93
CA GLU A 108 -11.55 -4.07 16.06
C GLU A 108 -11.62 -5.52 15.59
N GLU A 109 -12.45 -5.82 14.58
CA GLU A 109 -12.60 -7.16 14.01
C GLU A 109 -11.36 -7.63 13.25
N MET A 110 -10.58 -6.72 12.67
CA MET A 110 -9.40 -7.04 11.86
C MET A 110 -8.09 -7.03 12.66
N THR A 111 -8.07 -6.57 13.90
CA THR A 111 -6.86 -6.52 14.75
C THR A 111 -6.05 -7.83 14.78
N PRO A 112 -6.65 -9.04 14.81
CA PRO A 112 -5.87 -10.29 14.82
C PRO A 112 -5.23 -10.65 13.46
N TYR A 113 -5.63 -9.99 12.38
CA TYR A 113 -5.32 -10.41 11.01
C TYR A 113 -4.59 -9.37 10.19
N LEU A 114 -4.64 -8.10 10.60
CA LEU A 114 -4.05 -6.99 9.86
C LEU A 114 -2.99 -6.29 10.70
N ASP A 115 -1.75 -6.30 10.23
CA ASP A 115 -0.58 -5.79 10.98
C ASP A 115 -0.39 -4.28 10.77
N TRP A 116 -0.59 -3.80 9.53
CA TRP A 116 -0.24 -2.43 9.16
C TRP A 116 -1.38 -1.70 8.45
N LEU A 117 -1.66 -0.50 8.89
CA LEU A 117 -2.54 0.46 8.23
C LEU A 117 -1.72 1.55 7.54
N GLY A 118 -1.81 1.62 6.22
CA GLY A 118 -1.32 2.72 5.42
C GLY A 118 -2.47 3.68 5.09
N LEU A 119 -2.34 4.95 5.46
CA LEU A 119 -3.28 5.99 5.09
C LEU A 119 -2.66 6.93 4.06
N SER A 120 -3.42 7.20 2.99
CA SER A 120 -2.98 8.10 1.93
C SER A 120 -3.32 9.54 2.28
N ILE A 121 -2.34 10.32 2.73
CA ILE A 121 -2.49 11.70 3.17
C ILE A 121 -1.46 12.56 2.42
N ASP A 122 -1.91 13.41 1.52
CA ASP A 122 -0.99 14.15 0.64
C ASP A 122 -0.72 15.59 1.09
N ALA A 123 -1.54 16.14 1.99
CA ALA A 123 -1.42 17.53 2.38
C ALA A 123 -1.83 17.78 3.84
N SER A 124 -1.38 18.90 4.39
CA SER A 124 -1.70 19.34 5.75
C SER A 124 -3.13 19.89 5.90
N ASN A 125 -3.84 20.12 4.79
CA ASN A 125 -5.18 20.70 4.80
C ASN A 125 -6.07 20.17 3.67
N ASP A 126 -7.38 20.26 3.88
CA ASP A 126 -8.38 19.73 2.97
C ASP A 126 -8.55 20.55 1.68
N ALA A 127 -8.12 21.82 1.64
CA ALA A 127 -8.14 22.60 0.41
C ALA A 127 -7.12 22.08 -0.61
N LEU A 128 -5.91 21.73 -0.19
CA LEU A 128 -4.91 21.09 -1.03
C LEU A 128 -5.37 19.69 -1.45
N HIS A 129 -5.97 18.90 -0.55
CA HIS A 129 -6.55 17.62 -0.91
C HIS A 129 -7.60 17.75 -2.02
N ALA A 130 -8.51 18.72 -1.90
CA ALA A 130 -9.51 18.99 -2.95
C ALA A 130 -8.86 19.38 -4.28
N ALA A 131 -7.84 20.25 -4.27
CA ALA A 131 -7.11 20.66 -5.46
C ALA A 131 -6.43 19.48 -6.18
N MET A 132 -5.95 18.49 -5.41
CA MET A 132 -5.34 17.25 -5.90
C MET A 132 -6.38 16.16 -6.29
N GLY A 133 -7.68 16.43 -6.14
CA GLY A 133 -8.75 15.46 -6.41
C GLY A 133 -8.91 14.41 -5.31
N ARG A 134 -8.27 14.58 -4.14
CA ARG A 134 -8.40 13.67 -3.01
C ARG A 134 -9.63 14.01 -2.17
N GLY A 135 -10.75 13.40 -2.51
CA GLY A 135 -12.04 13.60 -1.87
C GLY A 135 -13.13 12.79 -2.55
N ARG A 136 -14.29 12.71 -1.94
CA ARG A 136 -15.47 12.09 -2.57
C ARG A 136 -15.98 12.98 -3.70
N ARG A 137 -16.55 12.39 -4.75
CA ARG A 137 -17.06 13.13 -5.91
C ARG A 137 -17.96 14.31 -5.54
N GLY A 138 -18.91 14.16 -4.61
CA GLY A 138 -19.80 15.24 -4.17
C GLY A 138 -19.08 16.37 -3.40
N GLU A 139 -17.99 16.06 -2.70
CA GLU A 139 -17.15 17.06 -2.04
C GLU A 139 -16.37 17.87 -3.08
N LEU A 140 -15.75 17.19 -4.03
CA LEU A 140 -14.92 17.79 -5.07
C LEU A 140 -15.73 18.68 -6.02
N GLN A 141 -17.01 18.39 -6.27
CA GLN A 141 -17.90 19.27 -7.04
C GLN A 141 -18.07 20.64 -6.37
N ASN A 142 -17.88 20.73 -5.06
CA ASN A 142 -17.92 21.96 -4.28
C ASN A 142 -16.52 22.49 -3.92
N ASN A 143 -15.47 22.00 -4.55
CA ASN A 143 -14.07 22.30 -4.22
C ASN A 143 -13.72 22.11 -2.74
N THR A 144 -14.29 21.10 -2.10
CA THR A 144 -14.03 20.75 -0.70
C THR A 144 -13.53 19.32 -0.58
N SER A 145 -12.95 19.02 0.58
CA SER A 145 -12.64 17.66 1.03
C SER A 145 -12.83 17.61 2.55
N ARG A 146 -13.18 16.44 3.06
CA ARG A 146 -13.17 16.13 4.49
C ARG A 146 -12.25 14.94 4.76
N HIS A 147 -11.21 14.84 3.98
CA HIS A 147 -10.31 13.70 4.01
C HIS A 147 -9.52 13.63 5.32
N LEU A 148 -8.96 14.76 5.77
CA LEU A 148 -8.20 14.82 7.03
C LEU A 148 -9.04 14.46 8.24
N GLU A 149 -10.28 14.94 8.30
CA GLU A 149 -11.20 14.62 9.39
C GLU A 149 -11.40 13.10 9.51
N ARG A 150 -11.69 12.41 8.37
CA ARG A 150 -11.87 10.96 8.34
C ARG A 150 -10.59 10.23 8.74
N CYS A 151 -9.46 10.63 8.21
CA CYS A 151 -8.19 9.98 8.53
C CYS A 151 -7.76 10.18 9.99
N ARG A 152 -8.09 11.33 10.58
CA ARG A 152 -7.85 11.60 12.01
C ARG A 152 -8.59 10.61 12.92
N GLU A 153 -9.87 10.34 12.62
CA GLU A 153 -10.65 9.33 13.34
C GLU A 153 -10.05 7.94 13.20
N VAL A 154 -9.68 7.55 11.98
CA VAL A 154 -9.07 6.23 11.72
C VAL A 154 -7.73 6.08 12.45
N ILE A 155 -6.87 7.09 12.44
CA ILE A 155 -5.58 7.06 13.15
C ILE A 155 -5.78 6.93 14.65
N GLN A 156 -6.76 7.66 15.22
CA GLN A 156 -7.06 7.54 16.64
C GLN A 156 -7.46 6.10 16.98
N TYR A 157 -8.39 5.50 16.24
CA TYR A 157 -8.80 4.11 16.48
C TYR A 157 -7.65 3.12 16.27
N ALA A 158 -6.85 3.32 15.25
CA ALA A 158 -5.70 2.45 14.95
C ALA A 158 -4.67 2.45 16.08
N LYS A 159 -4.38 3.62 16.67
CA LYS A 159 -3.48 3.73 17.83
C LYS A 159 -4.04 3.03 19.07
N GLU A 160 -5.32 3.24 19.37
CA GLU A 160 -5.99 2.60 20.50
C GLU A 160 -5.97 1.05 20.40
N LEU A 161 -5.96 0.53 19.16
CA LEU A 161 -5.97 -0.89 18.87
C LEU A 161 -4.56 -1.48 18.63
N GLY A 162 -3.51 -0.68 18.67
CA GLY A 162 -2.12 -1.13 18.55
C GLY A 162 -1.66 -1.46 17.13
N TYR A 163 -2.32 -0.94 16.10
CA TYR A 163 -1.89 -1.12 14.71
C TYR A 163 -0.55 -0.47 14.41
N GLY A 164 0.25 -1.07 13.54
CA GLY A 164 1.31 -0.38 12.83
C GLY A 164 0.73 0.67 11.88
N ILE A 165 1.17 1.93 11.96
CA ILE A 165 0.62 3.04 11.17
C ILE A 165 1.67 3.54 10.19
N LYS A 166 1.28 3.64 8.91
CA LYS A 166 2.06 4.27 7.85
C LYS A 166 1.28 5.43 7.25
N LEU A 167 1.97 6.52 6.94
CA LEU A 167 1.44 7.56 6.06
C LEU A 167 2.08 7.43 4.69
N ASN A 168 1.28 7.60 3.65
CA ASN A 168 1.73 7.69 2.27
C ASN A 168 1.33 9.05 1.71
N THR A 169 2.30 9.82 1.27
CA THR A 169 2.12 11.16 0.70
C THR A 169 2.66 11.20 -0.71
N VAL A 170 1.85 11.58 -1.68
CA VAL A 170 2.30 11.88 -3.04
C VAL A 170 2.56 13.37 -3.15
N VAL A 171 3.79 13.73 -3.48
CA VAL A 171 4.22 15.12 -3.71
C VAL A 171 4.07 15.46 -5.19
N SER A 172 3.29 16.48 -5.47
CA SER A 172 3.07 17.06 -6.80
C SER A 172 3.37 18.56 -6.78
N SER A 173 3.27 19.24 -7.92
CA SER A 173 3.39 20.70 -8.02
C SER A 173 2.41 21.44 -7.08
N VAL A 174 1.26 20.83 -6.76
CA VAL A 174 0.19 21.45 -5.94
C VAL A 174 0.57 21.52 -4.46
N ASN A 175 1.23 20.49 -3.91
CA ASN A 175 1.54 20.38 -2.49
C ASN A 175 3.04 20.43 -2.16
N ALA A 176 3.91 20.65 -3.14
CA ALA A 176 5.37 20.66 -2.93
C ALA A 176 5.85 21.74 -1.93
N MET A 177 5.08 22.79 -1.72
CA MET A 177 5.39 23.86 -0.75
C MET A 177 4.68 23.67 0.59
N ASP A 178 3.80 22.69 0.71
CA ASP A 178 3.05 22.40 1.95
C ASP A 178 3.98 21.91 3.07
N ASP A 179 3.56 22.12 4.32
CA ASP A 179 4.27 21.67 5.51
C ASP A 179 3.41 20.68 6.31
N MET A 180 3.79 19.42 6.25
CA MET A 180 3.14 18.30 6.92
C MET A 180 3.67 18.07 8.36
N SER A 181 4.66 18.84 8.80
CA SER A 181 5.41 18.52 10.02
C SER A 181 4.53 18.51 11.27
N GLU A 182 3.59 19.45 11.40
CA GLU A 182 2.69 19.49 12.55
C GLU A 182 1.73 18.29 12.58
N LEU A 183 1.21 17.91 11.41
CA LEU A 183 0.34 16.75 11.27
C LEU A 183 1.08 15.46 11.63
N VAL A 184 2.32 15.30 11.15
CA VAL A 184 3.15 14.12 11.43
C VAL A 184 3.54 14.08 12.93
N ARG A 185 3.85 15.22 13.57
CA ARG A 185 4.08 15.30 15.03
C ARG A 185 2.86 14.85 15.83
N GLN A 186 1.68 15.29 15.43
CA GLN A 186 0.43 14.93 16.10
C GLN A 186 0.09 13.45 15.91
N TRP A 187 0.29 12.94 14.71
CA TRP A 187 -0.14 11.59 14.35
C TRP A 187 0.91 10.52 14.61
N ARG A 188 2.19 10.86 14.69
CA ARG A 188 3.29 9.94 15.03
C ARG A 188 3.13 8.58 14.33
N PRO A 189 3.11 8.53 12.99
CA PRO A 189 3.11 7.26 12.27
C PRO A 189 4.45 6.55 12.50
N HIS A 190 4.47 5.22 12.49
CA HIS A 190 5.72 4.46 12.56
C HIS A 190 6.58 4.69 11.32
N ARG A 191 5.93 4.92 10.16
CA ARG A 191 6.62 5.20 8.90
C ARG A 191 5.84 6.23 8.08
N TRP A 192 6.55 7.22 7.56
CA TRP A 192 6.03 8.17 6.59
C TRP A 192 6.75 8.01 5.26
N LYS A 193 6.05 7.48 4.26
CA LYS A 193 6.54 7.35 2.89
C LYS A 193 6.09 8.54 2.06
N ILE A 194 7.06 9.20 1.47
CA ILE A 194 6.89 10.38 0.63
C ILE A 194 7.26 9.97 -0.80
N PHE A 195 6.31 10.02 -1.72
CA PHE A 195 6.47 9.62 -3.11
C PHE A 195 6.46 10.85 -4.02
N GLN A 196 7.35 10.90 -4.98
CA GLN A 196 7.22 11.83 -6.09
C GLN A 196 6.03 11.42 -6.96
N ALA A 197 5.22 12.38 -7.43
CA ALA A 197 4.13 12.08 -8.36
C ALA A 197 4.70 11.36 -9.59
N LEU A 198 4.25 10.11 -9.82
CA LEU A 198 4.83 9.19 -10.80
C LEU A 198 3.97 9.16 -12.07
N PRO A 199 4.50 9.59 -13.22
CA PRO A 199 3.83 9.39 -14.50
C PRO A 199 3.92 7.91 -14.91
N ILE A 200 2.79 7.32 -15.29
CA ILE A 200 2.68 5.98 -15.86
C ILE A 200 1.91 6.10 -17.16
N ALA A 201 2.57 5.81 -18.27
CA ALA A 201 2.00 5.90 -19.60
C ALA A 201 0.75 4.99 -19.74
N GLY A 202 -0.36 5.56 -20.18
CA GLY A 202 -1.65 4.89 -20.30
C GLY A 202 -2.53 4.94 -19.04
N GLU A 203 -2.02 5.39 -17.89
CA GLU A 203 -2.78 5.44 -16.63
C GLU A 203 -3.16 6.87 -16.21
N ASN A 204 -2.23 7.81 -16.22
CA ASN A 204 -2.47 9.15 -15.68
C ASN A 204 -1.96 10.28 -16.58
N ASP A 205 -1.73 10.04 -17.86
CA ASP A 205 -1.11 10.96 -18.82
C ASP A 205 -1.80 12.34 -18.86
N ASP A 206 -3.14 12.36 -18.90
CA ASP A 206 -3.93 13.59 -19.10
C ASP A 206 -3.76 14.64 -17.98
N GLU A 207 -3.51 14.19 -16.75
CA GLU A 207 -3.47 15.06 -15.59
C GLU A 207 -2.04 15.29 -15.07
N MET A 208 -1.12 14.37 -15.36
CA MET A 208 0.24 14.39 -14.81
C MET A 208 1.05 15.60 -15.25
N ALA A 209 0.92 16.08 -16.48
CA ALA A 209 1.66 17.26 -16.96
C ALA A 209 1.48 18.49 -16.07
N SER A 210 0.29 18.65 -15.46
CA SER A 210 -0.01 19.75 -14.53
C SER A 210 0.44 19.48 -13.09
N LEU A 211 0.77 18.23 -12.76
CA LEU A 211 1.08 17.77 -11.41
C LEU A 211 2.56 17.41 -11.22
N GLU A 212 3.33 17.40 -12.29
CA GLU A 212 4.75 17.09 -12.22
C GLU A 212 5.48 17.99 -11.22
N VAL A 213 6.38 17.37 -10.47
CA VAL A 213 7.30 18.04 -9.56
C VAL A 213 8.72 17.68 -9.96
N SER A 214 9.61 18.67 -10.05
CA SER A 214 11.00 18.39 -10.38
C SER A 214 11.69 17.55 -9.30
N PRO A 215 12.69 16.72 -9.66
CA PRO A 215 13.46 15.96 -8.68
C PRO A 215 14.07 16.84 -7.58
N SER A 216 14.55 18.05 -7.94
CA SER A 216 15.13 18.98 -6.97
C SER A 216 14.10 19.53 -5.98
N LEU A 217 12.89 19.82 -6.43
CA LEU A 217 11.80 20.28 -5.56
C LEU A 217 11.28 19.14 -4.66
N PHE A 218 11.20 17.93 -5.19
CA PHE A 218 10.88 16.73 -4.41
C PHE A 218 11.93 16.48 -3.31
N THR A 219 13.23 16.48 -3.65
CA THR A 219 14.32 16.33 -2.70
C THR A 219 14.28 17.43 -1.62
N SER A 220 13.97 18.67 -2.02
CA SER A 220 13.82 19.79 -1.08
C SER A 220 12.64 19.59 -0.12
N TYR A 221 11.53 19.04 -0.61
CA TYR A 221 10.37 18.68 0.23
C TYR A 221 10.77 17.64 1.29
N VAL A 222 11.38 16.53 0.88
CA VAL A 222 11.81 15.44 1.79
C VAL A 222 12.80 15.96 2.83
N SER A 223 13.88 16.63 2.37
CA SER A 223 14.93 17.14 3.26
C SER A 223 14.42 18.20 4.25
N ARG A 224 13.46 19.04 3.82
CA ARG A 224 12.80 20.02 4.70
C ARG A 224 12.07 19.31 5.84
N HIS A 225 11.27 18.28 5.55
CA HIS A 225 10.51 17.56 6.56
C HIS A 225 11.38 16.71 7.48
N GLN A 226 12.42 16.04 6.96
CA GLN A 226 13.41 15.34 7.78
C GLN A 226 14.08 16.29 8.79
N ARG A 227 14.41 17.52 8.36
CA ARG A 227 14.98 18.53 9.26
C ARG A 227 13.98 19.05 10.28
N LEU A 228 12.73 19.32 9.87
CA LEU A 228 11.68 19.81 10.76
C LEU A 228 11.26 18.77 11.81
N LEU A 229 11.38 17.49 11.49
CA LEU A 229 10.97 16.34 12.32
C LEU A 229 12.15 15.59 12.95
N ARG A 230 13.35 16.19 13.00
CA ARG A 230 14.54 15.56 13.58
C ARG A 230 14.38 15.13 15.04
N ASP A 231 13.43 15.71 15.75
CA ASP A 231 13.04 15.38 17.13
C ASP A 231 12.03 14.22 17.21
N CYS A 232 11.45 13.82 16.09
CA CYS A 232 10.51 12.72 15.99
C CYS A 232 11.23 11.42 15.62
N THR A 233 12.14 10.94 16.49
CA THR A 233 13.02 9.79 16.21
C THR A 233 12.29 8.44 16.11
N ASP A 234 11.03 8.39 16.48
CA ASP A 234 10.13 7.25 16.38
C ASP A 234 9.36 7.21 15.03
N VAL A 235 9.57 8.21 14.17
CA VAL A 235 8.96 8.28 12.84
C VAL A 235 10.04 8.03 11.79
N ASP A 236 9.94 6.91 11.08
CA ASP A 236 10.80 6.63 9.93
C ASP A 236 10.30 7.41 8.70
N ILE A 237 11.13 8.32 8.17
CA ILE A 237 10.78 9.21 7.04
C ILE A 237 11.58 8.82 5.81
N VAL A 238 10.88 8.28 4.80
CA VAL A 238 11.48 7.78 3.55
C VAL A 238 10.92 8.51 2.35
N GLY A 239 11.80 9.09 1.53
CA GLY A 239 11.46 9.65 0.21
C GLY A 239 11.75 8.63 -0.89
N GLU A 240 10.78 8.42 -1.77
CA GLU A 240 10.95 7.62 -2.99
C GLU A 240 10.64 8.50 -4.20
N ASP A 241 11.67 8.87 -4.95
CA ASP A 241 11.53 9.55 -6.24
C ASP A 241 11.10 8.59 -7.35
N ASN A 242 10.92 9.12 -8.55
CA ASN A 242 10.46 8.31 -9.67
C ASN A 242 11.44 7.19 -10.05
N ASP A 243 12.74 7.40 -9.86
CA ASP A 243 13.76 6.38 -10.18
C ASP A 243 13.76 5.28 -9.10
N ALA A 244 13.62 5.62 -7.83
CA ALA A 244 13.47 4.67 -6.74
C ALA A 244 12.20 3.82 -6.84
N MET A 245 11.12 4.34 -7.47
CA MET A 245 9.86 3.61 -7.63
C MET A 245 9.80 2.71 -8.86
N ARG A 246 10.59 3.01 -9.91
CA ARG A 246 10.58 2.21 -11.15
C ARG A 246 11.31 0.90 -10.96
N GLY A 247 10.68 -0.21 -11.36
CA GLY A 247 11.28 -1.55 -11.30
C GLY A 247 11.57 -2.08 -9.88
N THR A 248 11.02 -1.48 -8.84
CA THR A 248 11.26 -1.90 -7.46
C THR A 248 10.02 -2.44 -6.75
N TYR A 249 8.89 -2.41 -7.42
CA TYR A 249 7.62 -2.94 -6.92
C TYR A 249 7.20 -4.17 -7.71
N ALA A 250 6.85 -5.24 -7.01
CA ALA A 250 6.10 -6.37 -7.56
C ALA A 250 4.62 -6.14 -7.26
N MET A 251 3.82 -6.10 -8.29
CA MET A 251 2.42 -5.72 -8.20
C MET A 251 1.52 -6.80 -8.80
N ILE A 252 0.31 -6.94 -8.28
CA ILE A 252 -0.75 -7.79 -8.84
C ILE A 252 -1.96 -6.90 -9.09
N ASP A 253 -2.55 -6.97 -10.27
CA ASP A 253 -3.70 -6.18 -10.68
C ASP A 253 -5.04 -6.74 -10.15
N PRO A 254 -6.19 -6.06 -10.35
CA PRO A 254 -7.50 -6.54 -9.90
C PRO A 254 -7.97 -7.86 -10.52
N LEU A 255 -7.39 -8.26 -11.64
CA LEU A 255 -7.66 -9.54 -12.32
C LEU A 255 -6.71 -10.66 -11.90
N GLY A 256 -5.69 -10.34 -11.09
CA GLY A 256 -4.67 -11.28 -10.64
C GLY A 256 -3.47 -11.40 -11.56
N LEU A 257 -3.28 -10.48 -12.52
CA LEU A 257 -2.08 -10.42 -13.35
C LEU A 257 -0.93 -9.81 -12.56
N VAL A 258 0.24 -10.44 -12.58
CA VAL A 258 1.46 -9.85 -12.03
C VAL A 258 1.97 -8.76 -12.97
N TYR A 259 2.41 -7.63 -12.43
CA TYR A 259 2.96 -6.57 -13.25
C TYR A 259 4.05 -5.75 -12.56
N THR A 260 4.85 -5.06 -13.39
CA THR A 260 5.91 -4.12 -12.98
C THR A 260 5.76 -2.80 -13.75
N ASN A 261 6.49 -1.77 -13.31
CA ASN A 261 6.49 -0.44 -13.92
C ASN A 261 7.89 0.01 -14.40
N ALA A 262 8.80 -0.92 -14.63
CA ALA A 262 10.20 -0.63 -14.90
C ALA A 262 10.44 0.32 -16.11
N GLU A 263 9.59 0.21 -17.14
CA GLU A 263 9.71 1.02 -18.37
C GLU A 263 8.84 2.30 -18.36
N GLY A 264 8.33 2.72 -17.18
CA GLY A 264 7.42 3.87 -17.09
C GLY A 264 6.00 3.59 -17.61
N ARG A 265 5.71 2.31 -17.89
CA ARG A 265 4.40 1.74 -18.24
C ARG A 265 4.24 0.40 -17.53
N TYR A 266 3.04 -0.12 -17.49
CA TYR A 266 2.80 -1.45 -16.93
C TYR A 266 3.10 -2.56 -17.93
N LEU A 267 3.86 -3.56 -17.45
CA LEU A 267 4.14 -4.81 -18.14
C LEU A 267 3.48 -5.92 -17.35
N PHE A 268 2.48 -6.59 -17.95
CA PHE A 268 1.66 -7.61 -17.29
C PHE A 268 2.09 -9.02 -17.67
N SER A 269 1.89 -9.97 -16.76
CA SER A 269 1.92 -11.40 -17.08
C SER A 269 0.79 -11.76 -18.04
N SER A 270 0.97 -12.85 -18.80
CA SER A 270 0.01 -13.29 -19.81
C SER A 270 -1.28 -13.90 -19.22
N SER A 271 -1.23 -14.33 -17.97
CA SER A 271 -2.33 -14.99 -17.28
C SER A 271 -2.31 -14.70 -15.78
N PRO A 272 -3.49 -14.72 -15.12
CA PRO A 272 -3.60 -14.48 -13.70
C PRO A 272 -2.91 -15.53 -12.83
N VAL A 273 -2.44 -15.10 -11.66
CA VAL A 273 -1.79 -15.96 -10.66
C VAL A 273 -2.63 -17.16 -10.26
N HIS A 274 -3.95 -16.98 -10.08
CA HIS A 274 -4.84 -18.07 -9.67
C HIS A 274 -4.99 -19.18 -10.74
N LEU A 275 -4.55 -18.93 -11.98
CA LEU A 275 -4.56 -19.92 -13.06
C LEU A 275 -3.20 -20.60 -13.30
N ILE A 276 -2.10 -19.83 -13.23
CA ILE A 276 -0.77 -20.34 -13.61
C ILE A 276 0.23 -20.36 -12.44
N GLY A 277 -0.14 -19.83 -11.28
CA GLY A 277 0.76 -19.69 -10.14
C GLY A 277 1.63 -18.43 -10.17
N PHE A 278 2.04 -17.97 -8.96
CA PHE A 278 2.78 -16.70 -8.82
C PHE A 278 4.17 -16.78 -9.47
N GLN A 279 4.92 -17.86 -9.25
CA GLN A 279 6.26 -17.99 -9.82
C GLN A 279 6.24 -17.87 -11.34
N GLN A 280 5.36 -18.62 -12.01
CA GLN A 280 5.26 -18.59 -13.47
C GLN A 280 4.81 -17.22 -14.00
N ALA A 281 3.91 -16.53 -13.29
CA ALA A 281 3.48 -15.18 -13.66
C ALA A 281 4.60 -14.15 -13.43
N TRP A 282 5.35 -14.29 -12.31
CA TRP A 282 6.48 -13.42 -11.97
C TRP A 282 7.62 -13.54 -12.97
N ASP A 283 7.98 -14.74 -13.38
CA ASP A 283 9.08 -14.99 -14.33
C ASP A 283 8.88 -14.26 -15.68
N GLN A 284 7.63 -13.98 -16.07
CA GLN A 284 7.31 -13.26 -17.30
C GLN A 284 7.60 -11.75 -17.24
N VAL A 285 7.61 -11.15 -16.05
CA VAL A 285 7.73 -9.70 -15.85
C VAL A 285 8.92 -9.29 -14.97
N SER A 286 9.59 -10.27 -14.35
CA SER A 286 10.65 -10.04 -13.37
C SER A 286 11.90 -9.39 -13.94
N GLY A 287 12.15 -9.49 -15.25
CA GLY A 287 13.33 -8.90 -15.90
C GLY A 287 13.47 -7.38 -15.74
N GLY A 288 12.39 -6.70 -15.41
CA GLY A 288 12.40 -5.27 -15.10
C GLY A 288 12.48 -4.94 -13.59
N TRP A 289 12.56 -5.94 -12.70
CA TRP A 289 12.62 -5.72 -11.27
C TRP A 289 14.05 -5.84 -10.73
N SER A 290 14.45 -4.90 -9.87
CA SER A 290 15.78 -4.88 -9.25
C SER A 290 15.69 -5.11 -7.75
N ARG A 291 16.30 -6.21 -7.29
CA ARG A 291 16.44 -6.50 -5.86
C ARG A 291 17.34 -5.49 -5.17
N GLU A 292 18.41 -5.05 -5.83
CA GLU A 292 19.34 -4.06 -5.30
C GLU A 292 18.64 -2.73 -5.02
N GLN A 293 17.95 -2.18 -6.02
CA GLN A 293 17.17 -0.95 -5.86
C GLN A 293 16.01 -1.11 -4.86
N PHE A 294 15.39 -2.30 -4.78
CA PHE A 294 14.40 -2.60 -3.74
C PHE A 294 15.00 -2.45 -2.33
N VAL A 295 16.24 -2.92 -2.11
CA VAL A 295 16.95 -2.77 -0.83
C VAL A 295 17.36 -1.31 -0.61
N GLU A 296 17.90 -0.65 -1.62
CA GLU A 296 18.33 0.76 -1.55
C GLU A 296 17.22 1.72 -1.16
N ARG A 297 15.97 1.50 -1.66
CA ARG A 297 14.81 2.29 -1.24
C ARG A 297 14.21 1.85 0.10
N ASP A 298 14.96 1.07 0.88
CA ASP A 298 14.53 0.54 2.17
C ASP A 298 13.27 -0.36 2.08
N GLY A 299 13.19 -1.17 1.02
CA GLY A 299 12.13 -2.16 0.83
C GLY A 299 12.16 -3.29 1.86
N ASN A 300 13.32 -3.56 2.48
CA ASN A 300 13.53 -4.53 3.57
C ASN A 300 13.26 -3.96 4.97
N TRP A 301 12.58 -2.83 5.08
CA TRP A 301 12.20 -2.28 6.37
C TRP A 301 11.56 -3.34 7.27
N ASP A 302 11.88 -3.30 8.56
CA ASP A 302 11.33 -4.24 9.53
C ASP A 302 9.79 -4.16 9.56
N TRP A 303 9.14 -5.23 9.13
CA TRP A 303 7.68 -5.33 9.06
C TRP A 303 7.06 -5.95 10.31
N THR A 304 7.86 -6.21 11.35
CA THR A 304 7.34 -6.75 12.62
C THR A 304 6.30 -5.78 13.17
N PRO A 305 5.07 -6.24 13.44
CA PRO A 305 4.04 -5.36 13.98
C PRO A 305 4.44 -4.81 15.35
N PRO A 306 4.10 -3.57 15.68
CA PRO A 306 4.38 -3.00 17.01
C PRO A 306 3.76 -3.80 18.16
N SER A 307 2.64 -4.49 17.92
CA SER A 307 1.98 -5.36 18.88
C SER A 307 2.78 -6.61 19.27
N GLU A 308 3.66 -7.07 18.38
CA GLU A 308 4.57 -8.20 18.67
C GLU A 308 5.84 -7.77 19.42
N SER A 309 6.15 -6.47 19.41
CA SER A 309 7.25 -5.89 20.19
C SER A 309 6.84 -5.50 21.61
N LEU A 310 5.56 -5.54 21.93
CA LEU A 310 5.00 -5.29 23.26
C LEU A 310 4.81 -6.64 23.98
N ASP A 311 5.40 -6.76 25.18
CA ASP A 311 5.42 -7.82 26.19
C ASP A 311 4.47 -9.03 25.94
N PRO A 312 4.99 -10.29 25.97
CA PRO A 312 4.21 -11.53 25.81
C PRO A 312 3.00 -11.66 26.73
N GLN A 313 2.90 -10.91 27.82
CA GLN A 313 1.78 -10.94 28.76
C GLN A 313 0.49 -10.28 28.25
N GLN A 314 0.50 -9.56 27.13
CA GLN A 314 -0.70 -8.98 26.54
C GLN A 314 -1.43 -9.91 25.54
N HIS A 315 -0.82 -11.00 25.11
CA HIS A 315 -1.45 -12.00 24.24
C HIS A 315 -2.59 -12.81 24.90
N GLU A 316 -2.72 -12.81 26.22
CA GLU A 316 -3.80 -13.53 26.91
C GLU A 316 -5.20 -12.88 26.80
N ARG A 317 -5.30 -11.65 26.29
CA ARG A 317 -6.60 -10.97 26.20
C ARG A 317 -7.48 -11.38 25.02
N TYR A 318 -6.90 -12.06 24.00
CA TYR A 318 -7.67 -12.59 22.87
C TYR A 318 -7.20 -14.01 22.51
N PRO A 319 -7.63 -15.04 23.25
CA PRO A 319 -7.31 -16.41 22.88
C PRO A 319 -7.92 -16.72 21.52
N ALA A 320 -7.10 -17.30 20.64
CA ALA A 320 -7.57 -17.87 19.38
C ALA A 320 -8.75 -18.81 19.67
N ARG A 321 -9.92 -18.52 19.11
CA ARG A 321 -11.05 -19.46 19.20
C ARG A 321 -10.62 -20.74 18.49
N LYS A 322 -10.42 -21.79 19.28
CA LYS A 322 -10.24 -23.15 18.78
C LYS A 322 -11.42 -23.48 17.88
N GLY A 323 -11.09 -23.90 16.65
CA GLY A 323 -12.09 -24.28 15.68
C GLY A 323 -13.03 -25.34 16.22
N GLU A 324 -14.31 -25.14 16.09
CA GLU A 324 -15.29 -26.21 16.15
C GLU A 324 -15.19 -26.98 14.82
N ALA A 325 -14.41 -28.07 14.90
CA ALA A 325 -14.57 -29.17 13.98
C ALA A 325 -15.66 -30.05 14.60
N SER A 326 -16.83 -30.14 13.97
CA SER A 326 -17.62 -31.39 13.98
C SER A 326 -18.94 -31.24 13.24
N ALA A 327 -19.15 -32.27 12.44
CA ALA A 327 -20.31 -32.89 11.83
C ALA A 327 -20.87 -32.25 10.56
#